data_dbee7032d1fe2c0c09935bf7564bb776
#
_entry.id   dbee7032d1fe2c0c09935bf7564bb776
#
_cell.length_a   1.000
_cell.length_b   1.000
_cell.length_c   1.000
_cell.angle_alpha   90.00
_cell.angle_beta   90.00
_cell.angle_gamma   90.00
#
_symmetry.space_group_name_H-M   'P 1'
#
loop_
_entity.id
_entity.type
_entity.pdbx_description
1 polymer ?
#
loop_
_entity_poly.entity_id
_entity_poly.type
_entity_poly.pdbx_seq_one_letter_code
_entity_poly.pdbx_strand_id
1 'polypeptide(L)'
;DPDQARKLQEEVDNGHRVGLMDPSQVALEFLDHVLKAKSARSEVVEARDKDIRVERHTLEDGRVVELRLVQPVRKDATGIWVVENYRFVHGG
;
A
#
# COMPACT_ATOMS: atom_id res chain seq x y z
N ASP A 1 -0.79 -14.06 -4.29
CA ASP A 1 -1.58 -15.30 -4.22
C ASP A 1 -3.02 -14.97 -3.80
N PRO A 2 -4.02 -15.27 -4.65
CA PRO A 2 -5.42 -14.94 -4.34
C PRO A 2 -5.92 -15.58 -3.05
N ASP A 3 -5.44 -16.77 -2.69
CA ASP A 3 -5.86 -17.44 -1.47
C ASP A 3 -5.33 -16.73 -0.23
N GLN A 4 -4.11 -16.23 -0.26
CA GLN A 4 -3.56 -15.46 0.83
C GLN A 4 -4.33 -14.15 1.03
N ALA A 5 -4.67 -13.48 -0.06
CA ALA A 5 -5.44 -12.23 0.02
C ALA A 5 -6.81 -12.47 0.65
N ARG A 6 -7.50 -13.55 0.26
CA ARG A 6 -8.80 -13.88 0.84
C ARG A 6 -8.69 -14.19 2.34
N LYS A 7 -7.65 -14.90 2.76
CA LYS A 7 -7.42 -15.18 4.18
C LYS A 7 -7.18 -13.91 4.98
N LEU A 8 -6.41 -12.97 4.44
CA LEU A 8 -6.19 -11.68 5.08
C LEU A 8 -7.49 -10.88 5.20
N GLN A 9 -8.32 -10.92 4.15
CA GLN A 9 -9.62 -10.26 4.22
C GLN A 9 -10.50 -10.88 5.30
N GLU A 10 -10.48 -12.19 5.45
CA GLU A 10 -11.23 -12.87 6.52
C GLU A 10 -10.74 -12.43 7.89
N GLU A 11 -9.43 -12.29 8.11
CA GLU A 11 -8.90 -11.78 9.38
C GLU A 11 -9.42 -10.40 9.69
N VAL A 12 -9.43 -9.51 8.70
CA VAL A 12 -9.95 -8.15 8.86
C VAL A 12 -11.44 -8.18 9.17
N ASP A 13 -12.21 -9.01 8.47
CA ASP A 13 -13.65 -9.15 8.72
C ASP A 13 -13.94 -9.64 10.14
N ASN A 14 -12.99 -10.34 10.75
CA ASN A 14 -13.09 -10.82 12.13
C ASN A 14 -12.45 -9.85 13.14
N GLY A 15 -12.11 -8.64 12.71
CA GLY A 15 -11.56 -7.60 13.57
C GLY A 15 -10.07 -7.71 13.83
N HIS A 16 -9.34 -8.53 13.07
CA HIS A 16 -7.89 -8.68 13.18
C HIS A 16 -7.20 -7.95 12.03
N ARG A 17 -6.01 -7.40 12.30
CA ARG A 17 -5.19 -6.74 11.28
C ARG A 17 -5.94 -5.66 10.50
N VAL A 18 -6.75 -4.89 11.20
CA VAL A 18 -7.63 -3.89 10.60
C VAL A 18 -6.88 -2.76 9.88
N GLY A 19 -5.61 -2.58 10.20
CA GLY A 19 -4.76 -1.61 9.48
C GLY A 19 -4.62 -1.91 7.99
N LEU A 20 -4.91 -3.15 7.55
CA LEU A 20 -4.88 -3.51 6.14
C LEU A 20 -5.97 -2.79 5.34
N MET A 21 -6.98 -2.21 5.99
CA MET A 21 -7.98 -1.38 5.32
C MET A 21 -7.49 0.05 5.06
N ASP A 22 -6.33 0.41 5.59
CA ASP A 22 -5.75 1.74 5.41
C ASP A 22 -4.59 1.66 4.41
N PRO A 23 -4.74 2.17 3.19
CA PRO A 23 -3.70 2.05 2.18
C PRO A 23 -2.40 2.78 2.57
N SER A 24 -2.50 3.89 3.30
CA SER A 24 -1.28 4.59 3.74
C SER A 24 -0.50 3.78 4.75
N GLN A 25 -1.19 3.09 5.67
CA GLN A 25 -0.51 2.22 6.63
C GLN A 25 0.12 1.01 5.94
N VAL A 26 -0.58 0.42 4.98
CA VAL A 26 -0.03 -0.67 4.17
C VAL A 26 1.24 -0.22 3.45
N ALA A 27 1.22 0.99 2.88
CA ALA A 27 2.39 1.55 2.21
C ALA A 27 3.59 1.68 3.16
N LEU A 28 3.37 2.24 4.35
CA LEU A 28 4.45 2.43 5.33
C LEU A 28 5.04 1.09 5.80
N GLU A 29 4.19 0.11 6.04
CA GLU A 29 4.65 -1.23 6.44
C GLU A 29 5.44 -1.91 5.33
N PHE A 30 5.01 -1.76 4.08
CA PHE A 30 5.74 -2.28 2.94
C PHE A 30 7.14 -1.67 2.85
N LEU A 31 7.24 -0.34 2.99
CA LEU A 31 8.53 0.34 2.97
C LEU A 31 9.45 -0.20 4.06
N ASP A 32 8.92 -0.37 5.27
CA ASP A 32 9.70 -0.84 6.41
C ASP A 32 10.12 -2.30 6.26
N HIS A 33 9.20 -3.17 5.94
CA HIS A 33 9.45 -4.62 5.94
C HIS A 33 10.11 -5.13 4.67
N VAL A 34 9.79 -4.56 3.52
CA VAL A 34 10.30 -5.05 2.23
C VAL A 34 11.49 -4.23 1.76
N LEU A 35 11.37 -2.91 1.75
CA LEU A 35 12.43 -2.04 1.24
C LEU A 35 13.38 -1.55 2.32
N LYS A 36 13.10 -1.84 3.59
CA LYS A 36 13.92 -1.42 4.74
C LYS A 36 14.17 0.08 4.72
N ALA A 37 13.11 0.84 4.47
CA ALA A 37 13.20 2.29 4.29
C ALA A 37 12.10 2.98 5.08
N LYS A 38 12.32 4.26 5.38
CA LYS A 38 11.35 5.10 6.08
C LYS A 38 10.96 6.27 5.22
N SER A 39 9.66 6.57 5.22
CA SER A 39 9.10 7.70 4.47
C SER A 39 9.30 9.00 5.26
N ALA A 40 9.87 10.00 4.62
CA ALA A 40 9.95 11.34 5.18
C ALA A 40 8.71 12.15 4.84
N ARG A 41 8.15 11.93 3.66
CA ARG A 41 6.88 12.56 3.24
C ARG A 41 6.26 11.75 2.12
N SER A 42 4.97 11.93 1.92
CA SER A 42 4.25 11.22 0.86
C SER A 42 3.16 12.08 0.26
N GLU A 43 2.75 11.69 -0.97
CA GLU A 43 1.61 12.29 -1.63
C GLU A 43 0.90 11.22 -2.46
N VAL A 44 -0.41 11.37 -2.62
CA VAL A 44 -1.17 10.53 -3.53
C VAL A 44 -1.06 11.15 -4.91
N VAL A 45 -0.45 10.44 -5.85
CA VAL A 45 -0.24 10.95 -7.21
C VAL A 45 -1.28 10.42 -8.18
N GLU A 46 -1.98 9.34 -7.82
CA GLU A 46 -3.05 8.80 -8.63
C GLU A 46 -4.02 8.05 -7.72
N ALA A 47 -5.33 8.26 -7.94
CA ALA A 47 -6.39 7.52 -7.28
C ALA A 47 -7.50 7.29 -8.30
N ARG A 48 -7.56 6.06 -8.86
CA ARG A 48 -8.59 5.68 -9.85
C ARG A 48 -9.54 4.68 -9.24
N ASP A 49 -10.82 4.83 -9.62
CA ASP A 49 -11.84 3.80 -9.37
C ASP A 49 -11.95 3.33 -7.92
N LYS A 50 -11.50 4.11 -6.96
CA LYS A 50 -11.55 3.82 -5.51
C LYS A 50 -10.70 2.62 -5.06
N ASP A 51 -10.30 1.73 -5.98
CA ASP A 51 -9.57 0.51 -5.66
C ASP A 51 -8.13 0.49 -6.18
N ILE A 52 -7.67 1.62 -6.75
CA ILE A 52 -6.29 1.78 -7.23
C ILE A 52 -5.76 3.10 -6.70
N ARG A 53 -4.59 3.05 -6.09
CA ARG A 53 -3.96 4.23 -5.51
C ARG A 53 -2.46 4.16 -5.71
N VAL A 54 -1.87 5.23 -6.20
CA VAL A 54 -0.41 5.34 -6.30
C VAL A 54 0.05 6.40 -5.32
N GLU A 55 0.94 6.01 -4.42
CA GLU A 55 1.55 6.91 -3.46
C GLU A 55 3.02 7.10 -3.80
N ARG A 56 3.47 8.34 -3.83
CA ARG A 56 4.88 8.67 -3.98
C ARG A 56 5.45 9.03 -2.62
N HIS A 57 6.49 8.31 -2.21
CA HIS A 57 7.17 8.52 -0.94
C HIS A 57 8.58 9.02 -1.19
N THR A 58 8.92 10.16 -0.56
CA THR A 58 10.31 10.61 -0.45
C THR A 58 10.86 9.97 0.81
N LEU A 59 11.87 9.13 0.66
CA LEU A 59 12.47 8.40 1.77
C LEU A 59 13.44 9.28 2.54
N GLU A 60 13.74 8.88 3.78
CA GLU A 60 14.66 9.63 4.63
C GLU A 60 16.07 9.75 4.04
N ASP A 61 16.45 8.79 3.19
CA ASP A 61 17.75 8.82 2.50
C ASP A 61 17.72 9.62 1.19
N GLY A 62 16.61 10.25 0.86
CA GLY A 62 16.47 11.10 -0.31
C GLY A 62 15.96 10.40 -1.57
N ARG A 63 15.89 9.08 -1.58
CA ARG A 63 15.33 8.37 -2.73
C ARG A 63 13.82 8.61 -2.79
N VAL A 64 13.26 8.47 -3.98
CA VAL A 64 11.81 8.60 -4.19
C VAL A 64 11.29 7.30 -4.79
N VAL A 65 10.23 6.78 -4.21
CA VAL A 65 9.61 5.53 -4.66
C VAL A 65 8.12 5.73 -4.81
N GLU A 66 7.53 5.17 -5.87
CA GLU A 66 6.09 5.13 -6.07
C GLU A 66 5.60 3.71 -5.81
N LEU A 67 4.57 3.61 -4.98
CA LEU A 67 3.91 2.35 -4.64
C LEU A 67 2.53 2.34 -5.28
N ARG A 68 2.24 1.26 -6.01
CA ARG A 68 0.90 1.04 -6.54
C ARG A 68 0.16 0.10 -5.61
N LEU A 69 -0.93 0.60 -5.02
CA LEU A 69 -1.75 -0.16 -4.08
C LEU A 69 -3.09 -0.49 -4.73
N VAL A 70 -3.56 -1.68 -4.48
CA VAL A 70 -4.82 -2.18 -5.02
C VAL A 70 -5.59 -2.93 -3.94
N GLN A 71 -6.90 -3.09 -4.15
CA GLN A 71 -7.75 -3.93 -3.31
C GLN A 71 -8.01 -5.25 -4.04
N PRO A 72 -7.37 -6.35 -3.62
CA PRO A 72 -7.42 -7.59 -4.38
C PRO A 72 -8.69 -8.43 -4.16
N VAL A 73 -9.46 -8.15 -3.10
CA VAL A 73 -10.62 -8.98 -2.73
C VAL A 73 -11.90 -8.19 -2.80
N ARG A 74 -11.98 -7.08 -2.05
CA ARG A 74 -13.21 -6.29 -1.94
C ARG A 74 -12.88 -4.82 -2.20
N LYS A 75 -13.61 -4.21 -3.10
CA LYS A 75 -13.32 -2.85 -3.60
C LYS A 75 -14.20 -1.82 -2.91
N ASP A 76 -14.05 -1.70 -1.60
CA ASP A 76 -14.79 -0.73 -0.79
C ASP A 76 -14.00 -0.38 0.48
N ALA A 77 -14.61 0.39 1.39
CA ALA A 77 -13.96 0.84 2.61
C ALA A 77 -13.58 -0.30 3.56
N THR A 78 -14.16 -1.49 3.39
CA THR A 78 -13.86 -2.66 4.22
C THR A 78 -12.86 -3.61 3.58
N GLY A 79 -12.45 -3.35 2.34
CA GLY A 79 -11.50 -4.17 1.63
C GLY A 79 -10.06 -3.91 2.05
N ILE A 80 -9.27 -4.96 2.07
CA ILE A 80 -7.83 -4.83 2.34
C ILE A 80 -7.13 -4.20 1.14
N TRP A 81 -5.98 -3.57 1.40
CA TRP A 81 -5.08 -3.04 0.39
C TRP A 81 -3.77 -3.83 0.41
N VAL A 82 -3.16 -3.98 -0.76
CA VAL A 82 -1.84 -4.58 -0.90
C VAL A 82 -1.01 -3.74 -1.87
N VAL A 83 0.31 -3.77 -1.70
CA VAL A 83 1.21 -3.18 -2.68
C VAL A 83 1.36 -4.17 -3.83
N GLU A 84 0.87 -3.78 -5.00
CA GLU A 84 0.95 -4.61 -6.20
C GLU A 84 2.34 -4.56 -6.84
N ASN A 85 2.89 -3.36 -6.93
CA ASN A 85 4.24 -3.14 -7.44
C ASN A 85 4.77 -1.79 -6.96
N TYR A 86 6.04 -1.56 -7.22
CA TYR A 86 6.69 -0.29 -6.90
C TYR A 86 7.78 0.02 -7.92
N ARG A 87 8.15 1.29 -7.99
CA ARG A 87 9.29 1.71 -8.81
C ARG A 87 9.99 2.89 -8.15
N PHE A 88 11.30 2.93 -8.26
CA PHE A 88 12.05 4.12 -7.85
C PHE A 88 11.97 5.16 -8.94
N VAL A 89 11.73 6.41 -8.55
CA VAL A 89 11.66 7.55 -9.47
C VAL A 89 13.02 8.21 -9.49
N HIS A 90 13.62 8.25 -10.66
CA HIS A 90 14.90 8.93 -10.82
C HIS A 90 14.64 10.39 -11.17
N GLY A 91 15.07 11.30 -10.28
CA GLY A 91 15.00 12.72 -10.54
C GLY A 91 15.85 13.06 -11.74
N GLY A 92 15.22 13.62 -12.74
CA GLY A 92 15.89 13.98 -14.00
C GLY A 92 16.87 15.11 -13.82
#